data_934e1c7cdf9d7d7eaab9d7337185a259
#
_entry.id   934e1c7cdf9d7d7eaab9d7337185a259
#
_cell.length_a   1.000
_cell.length_b   1.000
_cell.length_c   1.000
_cell.angle_alpha   90.00
_cell.angle_beta   90.00
_cell.angle_gamma   90.00
#
_symmetry.space_group_name_H-M   'P 1'
#
loop_
_entity.id
_entity.type
_entity.pdbx_description
1 polymer ?
#
loop_
_entity_poly.entity_id
_entity_poly.type
_entity_poly.pdbx_seq_one_letter_code
_entity_poly.pdbx_strand_id
1 'polypeptide(L)'
;ADYLAIQQLGSPLLSCKGMLVPRGMEDFRFLIKSCPRPIVSNEDPAEVQYAGGFTGIAAGVPKTHYTGNLQMLVTEAGHDQIFADYIVANAGMIDCDYYDGRVDSYTRAYSLENCAIRFEMAEFDSDSRSQVMTVSCPIDFNYFGNFADIGTNGTVMPGHLQIAGVEGLVN
;
A
#
# COMPACT_ATOMS: atom_id res chain seq x y z
N ALA A 1 -35.15 -1.29 8.48
CA ALA A 1 -34.07 -1.60 9.43
C ALA A 1 -32.76 -1.91 8.71
N ASP A 2 -32.78 -2.86 7.79
CA ASP A 2 -31.55 -3.26 7.09
C ASP A 2 -30.98 -2.15 6.20
N TYR A 3 -31.86 -1.40 5.54
CA TYR A 3 -31.44 -0.31 4.69
C TYR A 3 -30.75 0.81 5.48
N LEU A 4 -31.27 1.12 6.67
CA LEU A 4 -30.66 2.10 7.54
C LEU A 4 -29.27 1.63 8.02
N ALA A 5 -29.14 0.36 8.33
CA ALA A 5 -27.86 -0.21 8.72
C ALA A 5 -26.84 -0.10 7.57
N ILE A 6 -27.28 -0.36 6.35
CA ILE A 6 -26.43 -0.22 5.17
C ILE A 6 -25.98 1.22 4.98
N GLN A 7 -26.87 2.18 5.15
CA GLN A 7 -26.54 3.60 5.04
C GLN A 7 -25.52 4.03 6.10
N GLN A 8 -25.61 3.49 7.31
CA GLN A 8 -24.70 3.82 8.39
C GLN A 8 -23.27 3.32 8.14
N LEU A 9 -23.13 2.26 7.35
CA LEU A 9 -21.81 1.75 6.99
C LEU A 9 -21.06 2.65 6.00
N GLY A 10 -21.78 3.53 5.32
CA GLY A 10 -21.21 4.44 4.36
C GLY A 10 -21.07 3.84 2.98
N SER A 11 -20.53 4.61 2.07
CA SER A 11 -20.36 4.20 0.69
C SER A 11 -19.13 3.31 0.52
N PRO A 12 -19.22 2.28 -0.34
CA PRO A 12 -18.03 1.51 -0.68
C PRO A 12 -16.96 2.39 -1.35
N LEU A 13 -15.71 2.06 -1.10
CA LEU A 13 -14.59 2.73 -1.74
C LEU A 13 -14.41 2.19 -3.16
N LEU A 14 -14.35 3.10 -4.12
CA LEU A 14 -14.11 2.72 -5.51
C LEU A 14 -12.64 2.31 -5.70
N SER A 15 -12.41 1.33 -6.56
CA SER A 15 -11.07 0.80 -6.81
C SER A 15 -10.11 1.83 -7.39
N CYS A 16 -10.64 2.88 -8.01
CA CYS A 16 -9.81 3.93 -8.59
C CYS A 16 -9.37 5.00 -7.58
N LYS A 17 -9.89 4.95 -6.37
CA LYS A 17 -9.58 5.93 -5.33
C LYS A 17 -8.44 5.44 -4.46
N GLY A 18 -7.25 5.72 -4.91
CA GLY A 18 -6.03 5.41 -4.17
C GLY A 18 -4.87 6.12 -4.80
N MET A 19 -3.84 6.37 -4.01
CA MET A 19 -2.65 7.06 -4.50
C MET A 19 -1.46 6.64 -3.66
N LEU A 20 -0.41 6.22 -4.32
CA LEU A 20 0.86 5.91 -3.66
C LEU A 20 1.82 7.06 -3.90
N VAL A 21 2.39 7.58 -2.82
CA VAL A 21 3.32 8.70 -2.86
C VAL A 21 4.68 8.23 -2.37
N PRO A 22 5.67 8.10 -3.27
CA PRO A 22 7.04 7.81 -2.84
C PRO A 22 7.62 9.04 -2.12
N ARG A 23 8.25 8.80 -0.98
CA ARG A 23 8.92 9.89 -0.25
C ARG A 23 10.18 10.30 -0.99
N GLY A 24 10.32 11.61 -1.18
CA GLY A 24 11.43 12.18 -1.93
C GLY A 24 11.15 12.38 -3.41
N MET A 25 10.13 11.75 -3.94
CA MET A 25 9.70 11.91 -5.34
C MET A 25 8.19 11.95 -5.45
N GLU A 26 7.59 12.90 -4.75
CA GLU A 26 6.14 12.97 -4.55
C GLU A 26 5.37 13.16 -5.85
N ASP A 27 5.95 13.82 -6.83
CA ASP A 27 5.29 14.05 -8.11
C ASP A 27 5.07 12.76 -8.91
N PHE A 28 5.83 11.74 -8.61
CA PHE A 28 5.72 10.46 -9.30
C PHE A 28 4.44 9.71 -8.93
N ARG A 29 3.70 10.18 -7.92
CA ARG A 29 2.40 9.61 -7.58
C ARG A 29 1.42 9.60 -8.76
N PHE A 30 1.54 10.55 -9.68
CA PHE A 30 0.68 10.61 -10.84
C PHE A 30 1.02 9.59 -11.92
N LEU A 31 2.21 9.03 -11.87
CA LEU A 31 2.65 8.03 -12.84
C LEU A 31 2.36 6.60 -12.39
N ILE A 32 2.12 6.40 -11.11
CA ILE A 32 1.82 5.08 -10.58
C ILE A 32 0.35 4.76 -10.86
N LYS A 33 0.15 3.77 -11.71
CA LYS A 33 -1.17 3.41 -12.21
C LYS A 33 -1.93 2.48 -11.26
N SER A 34 -1.22 1.55 -10.65
CA SER A 34 -1.81 0.61 -9.71
C SER A 34 -0.79 0.23 -8.64
N CYS A 35 -1.28 -0.06 -7.45
CA CYS A 35 -0.45 -0.48 -6.32
C CYS A 35 -1.28 -1.31 -5.35
N PRO A 36 -0.64 -2.13 -4.52
CA PRO A 36 -1.37 -2.88 -3.51
C PRO A 36 -1.85 -1.95 -2.39
N ARG A 37 -3.06 -2.18 -1.93
CA ARG A 37 -3.60 -1.47 -0.77
C ARG A 37 -3.24 -2.26 0.49
N PRO A 38 -2.56 -1.65 1.47
CA PRO A 38 -2.14 -2.38 2.65
C PRO A 38 -3.33 -2.72 3.56
N ILE A 39 -3.22 -3.85 4.22
CA ILE A 39 -4.20 -4.26 5.23
C ILE A 39 -3.48 -5.14 6.26
N VAL A 40 -3.84 -4.98 7.53
CA VAL A 40 -3.28 -5.84 8.57
C VAL A 40 -3.82 -7.26 8.41
N SER A 41 -2.95 -8.22 8.56
CA SER A 41 -3.30 -9.62 8.40
C SER A 41 -2.44 -10.49 9.32
N ASN A 42 -2.73 -11.76 9.36
CA ASN A 42 -1.97 -12.74 10.11
C ASN A 42 -1.36 -13.75 9.15
N GLU A 43 -0.27 -14.36 9.59
CA GLU A 43 0.31 -15.50 8.88
C GLU A 43 -0.65 -16.68 8.90
N ASP A 44 -0.36 -17.71 8.11
CA ASP A 44 -1.21 -18.87 8.01
C ASP A 44 -1.39 -19.54 9.37
N PRO A 45 -2.62 -20.01 9.67
CA PRO A 45 -2.85 -20.73 10.92
C PRO A 45 -2.19 -22.11 10.90
N ALA A 46 -1.81 -22.57 12.08
CA ALA A 46 -1.24 -23.91 12.23
C ALA A 46 -2.33 -24.88 12.68
N GLU A 47 -2.32 -26.08 12.12
CA GLU A 47 -3.17 -27.15 12.59
C GLU A 47 -2.56 -27.78 13.84
N VAL A 48 -3.39 -28.02 14.83
CA VAL A 48 -2.99 -28.68 16.07
C VAL A 48 -3.83 -29.93 16.23
N GLN A 49 -3.16 -31.07 16.38
CA GLN A 49 -3.84 -32.32 16.60
C GLN A 49 -3.85 -32.65 18.09
N TYR A 50 -5.04 -32.89 18.61
CA TYR A 50 -5.23 -33.27 20.02
C TYR A 50 -5.47 -34.77 20.13
N ALA A 51 -5.21 -35.30 21.30
CA ALA A 51 -5.53 -36.70 21.60
C ALA A 51 -7.03 -36.95 21.44
N GLY A 52 -7.38 -38.16 20.97
CA GLY A 52 -8.76 -38.51 20.73
C GLY A 52 -9.28 -38.18 19.35
N GLY A 53 -8.40 -37.80 18.42
CA GLY A 53 -8.78 -37.55 17.03
C GLY A 53 -9.32 -36.14 16.74
N PHE A 54 -9.18 -35.23 17.69
CA PHE A 54 -9.62 -33.85 17.50
C PHE A 54 -8.53 -33.03 16.84
N THR A 55 -8.94 -32.17 15.90
CA THR A 55 -8.06 -31.22 15.22
C THR A 55 -8.51 -29.82 15.53
N GLY A 56 -7.58 -28.99 15.99
CA GLY A 56 -7.80 -27.57 16.23
C GLY A 56 -6.92 -26.71 15.34
N ILE A 57 -7.11 -25.42 15.42
CA ILE A 57 -6.35 -24.43 14.66
C ILE A 57 -5.77 -23.41 15.61
N ALA A 58 -4.47 -23.16 15.50
CA ALA A 58 -3.81 -22.06 16.18
C ALA A 58 -3.63 -20.91 15.19
N ALA A 59 -4.04 -19.71 15.58
CA ALA A 59 -3.91 -18.54 14.74
C ALA A 59 -2.42 -18.21 14.54
N GLY A 60 -2.09 -17.73 13.34
CA GLY A 60 -0.74 -17.30 13.02
C GLY A 60 -0.37 -15.98 13.67
N VAL A 61 0.91 -15.69 13.69
CA VAL A 61 1.42 -14.40 14.19
C VAL A 61 1.03 -13.27 13.23
N PRO A 62 1.00 -12.02 13.70
CA PRO A 62 0.72 -10.90 12.81
C PRO A 62 1.72 -10.83 11.67
N LYS A 63 1.21 -10.60 10.46
CA LYS A 63 2.03 -10.47 9.27
C LYS A 63 2.56 -9.05 9.16
N THR A 64 3.85 -8.92 8.89
CA THR A 64 4.49 -7.60 8.75
C THR A 64 5.13 -7.41 7.38
N HIS A 65 5.42 -8.50 6.67
CA HIS A 65 6.02 -8.45 5.34
C HIS A 65 4.97 -8.77 4.29
N TYR A 66 4.85 -7.89 3.30
CA TYR A 66 3.87 -8.01 2.24
C TYR A 66 4.53 -7.90 0.89
N THR A 67 3.95 -8.53 -0.09
CA THR A 67 4.38 -8.47 -1.47
C THR A 67 3.25 -7.99 -2.34
N GLY A 68 3.58 -7.32 -3.42
CA GLY A 68 2.60 -6.84 -4.36
C GLY A 68 3.26 -6.44 -5.67
N ASN A 69 2.48 -5.79 -6.51
CA ASN A 69 2.95 -5.34 -7.81
C ASN A 69 2.46 -3.92 -8.09
N LEU A 70 3.40 -3.07 -8.47
CA LEU A 70 3.09 -1.72 -8.95
C LEU A 70 3.12 -1.69 -10.47
N GLN A 71 2.31 -0.84 -11.05
CA GLN A 71 2.44 -0.50 -12.45
C GLN A 71 2.66 1.00 -12.59
N MET A 72 3.67 1.36 -13.33
CA MET A 72 4.07 2.73 -13.53
C MET A 72 4.02 3.08 -15.02
N LEU A 73 3.51 4.26 -15.33
CA LEU A 73 3.49 4.75 -16.70
C LEU A 73 4.89 5.21 -17.12
N VAL A 74 5.25 4.87 -18.36
CA VAL A 74 6.50 5.32 -18.96
C VAL A 74 6.25 6.64 -19.66
N THR A 75 7.11 7.62 -19.43
CA THR A 75 7.03 8.92 -20.07
C THR A 75 8.18 9.09 -21.08
N GLU A 76 8.00 9.99 -22.03
CA GLU A 76 9.05 10.28 -23.01
C GLU A 76 10.30 10.88 -22.35
N ALA A 77 10.13 11.56 -21.23
CA ALA A 77 11.25 12.13 -20.48
C ALA A 77 12.02 11.09 -19.66
N GLY A 78 11.53 9.84 -19.62
CA GLY A 78 12.23 8.76 -18.92
C GLY A 78 12.08 8.81 -17.40
N HIS A 79 10.94 9.22 -16.89
CA HIS A 79 10.72 9.29 -15.43
C HIS A 79 10.84 7.94 -14.76
N ASP A 80 10.51 6.85 -15.46
CA ASP A 80 10.70 5.49 -14.93
C ASP A 80 12.18 5.20 -14.68
N GLN A 81 13.06 5.63 -15.59
CA GLN A 81 14.50 5.48 -15.42
C GLN A 81 15.02 6.33 -14.25
N ILE A 82 14.49 7.54 -14.12
CA ILE A 82 14.86 8.43 -13.03
C ILE A 82 14.45 7.83 -11.69
N PHE A 83 13.26 7.25 -11.60
CA PHE A 83 12.79 6.61 -10.38
C PHE A 83 13.63 5.37 -10.04
N ALA A 84 13.96 4.57 -11.04
CA ALA A 84 14.80 3.41 -10.84
C ALA A 84 16.19 3.81 -10.33
N ASP A 85 16.79 4.85 -10.89
CA ASP A 85 18.07 5.36 -10.44
C ASP A 85 17.99 5.89 -9.01
N TYR A 86 16.90 6.56 -8.66
CA TYR A 86 16.70 7.04 -7.30
C TYR A 86 16.63 5.90 -6.29
N ILE A 87 15.90 4.84 -6.62
CA ILE A 87 15.77 3.68 -5.73
C ILE A 87 17.11 2.97 -5.56
N VAL A 88 17.87 2.80 -6.63
CA VAL A 88 19.19 2.17 -6.56
C VAL A 88 20.14 3.03 -5.72
N ALA A 89 20.06 4.35 -5.84
CA ALA A 89 20.89 5.25 -5.05
C ALA A 89 20.55 5.20 -3.56
N ASN A 90 19.34 4.79 -3.21
CA ASN A 90 18.89 4.61 -1.83
C ASN A 90 19.00 3.16 -1.35
N ALA A 91 19.95 2.42 -1.88
CA ALA A 91 20.21 1.03 -1.52
C ALA A 91 19.03 0.08 -1.82
N GLY A 92 18.20 0.45 -2.77
CA GLY A 92 17.08 -0.38 -3.22
C GLY A 92 15.82 -0.28 -2.39
N MET A 93 15.79 0.58 -1.39
CA MET A 93 14.62 0.72 -0.50
C MET A 93 14.27 2.17 -0.29
N ILE A 94 12.97 2.46 -0.33
CA ILE A 94 12.43 3.78 0.01
C ILE A 94 11.20 3.59 0.88
N ASP A 95 10.77 4.66 1.53
CA ASP A 95 9.50 4.66 2.23
C ASP A 95 8.44 5.31 1.35
N CYS A 96 7.23 4.80 1.43
CA CYS A 96 6.10 5.31 0.66
C CYS A 96 4.91 5.54 1.57
N ASP A 97 4.02 6.41 1.15
CA ASP A 97 2.74 6.63 1.81
C ASP A 97 1.63 6.29 0.82
N TYR A 98 0.64 5.56 1.29
CA TYR A 98 -0.54 5.23 0.51
C TYR A 98 -1.73 5.99 1.06
N TYR A 99 -2.52 6.58 0.18
CA TYR A 99 -3.72 7.33 0.55
C TYR A 99 -4.97 6.71 -0.05
N ASP A 100 -6.01 6.58 0.74
CA ASP A 100 -7.35 6.24 0.26
C ASP A 100 -8.02 7.53 -0.24
N GLY A 101 -7.71 7.91 -1.47
CA GLY A 101 -8.16 9.14 -2.07
C GLY A 101 -6.99 9.89 -2.70
N ARG A 102 -6.98 11.19 -2.53
CA ARG A 102 -5.90 12.06 -3.02
C ARG A 102 -5.15 12.65 -1.82
N VAL A 103 -3.96 13.14 -2.08
CA VAL A 103 -3.12 13.74 -1.02
C VAL A 103 -3.81 14.93 -0.35
N ASP A 104 -4.55 15.70 -1.13
CA ASP A 104 -5.27 16.88 -0.65
C ASP A 104 -6.67 16.56 -0.10
N SER A 105 -7.18 15.37 -0.36
CA SER A 105 -8.49 14.94 0.13
C SER A 105 -8.52 13.43 0.24
N TYR A 106 -8.31 12.92 1.44
CA TYR A 106 -8.24 11.48 1.68
C TYR A 106 -8.98 11.13 2.97
N THR A 107 -9.42 9.88 3.05
CA THR A 107 -10.07 9.37 4.26
C THR A 107 -9.06 8.72 5.20
N ARG A 108 -7.99 8.15 4.68
CA ARG A 108 -7.01 7.44 5.47
C ARG A 108 -5.67 7.41 4.75
N ALA A 109 -4.59 7.47 5.52
CA ALA A 109 -3.25 7.34 5.00
C ALA A 109 -2.53 6.18 5.69
N TYR A 110 -1.65 5.51 4.96
CA TYR A 110 -0.90 4.37 5.44
C TYR A 110 0.58 4.61 5.18
N SER A 111 1.42 4.19 6.12
CA SER A 111 2.86 4.26 5.96
C SER A 111 3.40 2.88 5.58
N LEU A 112 4.02 2.79 4.42
CA LEU A 112 4.68 1.59 3.95
C LEU A 112 6.18 1.78 4.13
N GLU A 113 6.80 0.93 4.94
CA GLU A 113 8.20 1.07 5.28
C GLU A 113 9.06 0.08 4.52
N ASN A 114 10.28 0.49 4.22
CA ASN A 114 11.28 -0.34 3.56
C ASN A 114 10.75 -0.98 2.27
N CYS A 115 10.16 -0.15 1.41
CA CYS A 115 9.64 -0.62 0.14
C CYS A 115 10.79 -0.95 -0.79
N ALA A 116 10.99 -2.22 -1.03
CA ALA A 116 11.96 -2.70 -2.00
C ALA A 116 11.25 -2.85 -3.34
N ILE A 117 11.53 -1.96 -4.25
CA ILE A 117 10.88 -1.92 -5.55
C ILE A 117 11.87 -2.37 -6.61
N ARG A 118 11.47 -3.37 -7.39
CA ARG A 118 12.25 -3.85 -8.52
C ARG A 118 11.54 -3.47 -9.79
N PHE A 119 12.29 -3.23 -10.83
CA PHE A 119 11.74 -2.84 -12.12
C PHE A 119 11.96 -3.96 -13.12
N GLU A 120 10.89 -4.37 -13.77
CA GLU A 120 10.97 -5.30 -14.89
C GLU A 120 11.05 -4.50 -16.18
N MET A 121 11.74 -5.06 -17.16
CA MET A 121 11.89 -4.39 -18.44
C MET A 121 10.55 -4.34 -19.16
N ALA A 122 10.20 -3.15 -19.66
CA ALA A 122 9.06 -3.01 -20.55
C ALA A 122 9.47 -3.40 -21.97
N GLU A 123 8.55 -4.03 -22.68
CA GLU A 123 8.80 -4.45 -24.06
C GLU A 123 8.44 -3.34 -25.04
N PHE A 124 9.31 -3.16 -26.02
CA PHE A 124 9.04 -2.33 -27.17
C PHE A 124 8.36 -3.18 -28.25
N ASP A 125 7.22 -2.70 -28.73
CA ASP A 125 6.47 -3.34 -29.79
C ASP A 125 6.09 -2.30 -30.82
N SER A 126 6.69 -2.39 -32.01
CA SER A 126 6.49 -1.42 -33.09
C SER A 126 5.07 -1.48 -33.66
N ASP A 127 4.34 -2.57 -33.44
CA ASP A 127 2.99 -2.73 -33.96
C ASP A 127 1.92 -2.20 -32.99
N SER A 128 2.30 -1.95 -31.75
CA SER A 128 1.38 -1.47 -30.71
C SER A 128 1.32 0.06 -30.76
N ARG A 129 0.33 0.60 -31.45
CA ARG A 129 0.22 2.05 -31.68
C ARG A 129 -0.74 2.77 -30.77
N SER A 130 -1.62 2.02 -30.09
CA SER A 130 -2.70 2.59 -29.29
C SER A 130 -2.53 2.31 -27.80
N GLN A 131 -1.42 1.75 -27.37
CA GLN A 131 -1.18 1.39 -25.99
C GLN A 131 -0.06 2.23 -25.40
N VAL A 132 -0.28 2.67 -24.18
CA VAL A 132 0.75 3.37 -23.39
C VAL A 132 1.66 2.33 -22.78
N MET A 133 2.97 2.55 -22.86
CA MET A 133 3.94 1.66 -22.26
C MET A 133 3.90 1.78 -20.76
N THR A 134 3.87 0.64 -20.08
CA THR A 134 3.90 0.59 -18.62
C THR A 134 5.01 -0.33 -18.14
N VAL A 135 5.54 -0.05 -16.96
CA VAL A 135 6.57 -0.86 -16.32
C VAL A 135 5.94 -1.57 -15.14
N SER A 136 6.17 -2.88 -15.05
CA SER A 136 5.75 -3.67 -13.90
C SER A 136 6.83 -3.62 -12.84
N CYS A 137 6.45 -3.31 -11.62
CA CYS A 137 7.39 -3.12 -10.51
C CYS A 137 6.95 -3.99 -9.33
N PRO A 138 7.49 -5.21 -9.20
CA PRO A 138 7.26 -5.98 -7.99
C PRO A 138 7.76 -5.24 -6.76
N ILE A 139 6.96 -5.21 -5.72
CA ILE A 139 7.28 -4.49 -4.49
C ILE A 139 7.16 -5.41 -3.29
N ASP A 140 8.14 -5.33 -2.40
CA ASP A 140 8.09 -5.94 -1.08
C ASP A 140 8.18 -4.82 -0.06
N PHE A 141 7.31 -4.85 0.94
CA PHE A 141 7.29 -3.79 1.94
C PHE A 141 6.89 -4.33 3.30
N ASN A 142 7.18 -3.54 4.33
CA ASN A 142 6.72 -3.80 5.69
C ASN A 142 5.57 -2.85 6.01
N TYR A 143 4.53 -3.42 6.57
CA TYR A 143 3.39 -2.63 7.03
C TYR A 143 3.01 -3.10 8.44
N PHE A 144 3.07 -2.19 9.40
CA PHE A 144 2.86 -2.51 10.81
C PHE A 144 1.51 -2.04 11.34
N GLY A 145 0.62 -1.64 10.44
CA GLY A 145 -0.67 -1.13 10.84
C GLY A 145 -0.65 0.32 11.30
N ASN A 146 0.45 1.02 11.08
CA ASN A 146 0.56 2.43 11.43
C ASN A 146 -0.03 3.30 10.34
N PHE A 147 -0.72 4.34 10.75
CA PHE A 147 -1.26 5.34 9.84
C PHE A 147 -0.33 6.54 9.79
N ALA A 148 -0.07 7.05 8.60
CA ALA A 148 0.60 8.32 8.46
C ALA A 148 -0.31 9.45 8.92
N ASP A 149 -1.58 9.38 8.49
CA ASP A 149 -2.60 10.35 8.83
C ASP A 149 -3.97 9.68 8.92
N ILE A 150 -4.87 10.29 9.68
CA ILE A 150 -6.29 9.95 9.66
C ILE A 150 -7.04 11.26 9.48
N GLY A 151 -7.98 11.26 8.54
CA GLY A 151 -8.83 12.43 8.29
C GLY A 151 -8.77 12.85 6.84
N THR A 152 -9.21 14.05 6.60
CA THR A 152 -9.23 14.66 5.28
C THR A 152 -8.47 15.97 5.28
N ASN A 153 -8.08 16.42 4.10
CA ASN A 153 -7.42 17.72 3.93
C ASN A 153 -6.15 17.87 4.77
N GLY A 154 -5.40 16.79 4.88
CA GLY A 154 -4.12 16.82 5.57
C GLY A 154 -4.21 16.90 7.09
N THR A 155 -5.38 16.66 7.67
CA THR A 155 -5.50 16.62 9.13
C THR A 155 -4.74 15.43 9.67
N VAL A 156 -3.75 15.70 10.48
CA VAL A 156 -2.90 14.67 11.06
C VAL A 156 -3.53 14.12 12.32
N MET A 157 -3.76 12.81 12.32
CA MET A 157 -4.11 12.09 13.53
C MET A 157 -3.20 10.87 13.61
N PRO A 158 -2.35 10.77 14.63
CA PRO A 158 -1.45 9.61 14.72
C PRO A 158 -2.26 8.35 15.01
N GLY A 159 -2.71 7.71 13.95
CA GLY A 159 -3.63 6.58 14.04
C GLY A 159 -3.09 5.40 14.83
N HIS A 160 -1.79 5.17 14.76
CA HIS A 160 -1.16 4.11 15.54
C HIS A 160 -1.30 4.35 17.05
N LEU A 161 -1.38 5.58 17.47
CA LEU A 161 -1.58 5.90 18.88
C LEU A 161 -2.99 5.53 19.34
N GLN A 162 -3.96 5.64 18.44
CA GLN A 162 -5.34 5.30 18.75
C GLN A 162 -5.54 3.78 18.80
N ILE A 163 -4.90 3.06 17.89
CA ILE A 163 -5.08 1.63 17.74
C ILE A 163 -4.62 0.88 18.98
N ALA A 164 -3.46 1.22 19.49
CA ALA A 164 -2.86 0.50 20.61
C ALA A 164 -3.27 1.04 21.96
N GLY A 165 -4.18 2.00 22.02
CA GLY A 165 -4.49 2.66 23.28
C GLY A 165 -3.32 3.45 23.82
N VAL A 166 -2.44 3.88 22.94
CA VAL A 166 -1.20 4.52 23.32
C VAL A 166 -1.40 6.00 23.61
N GLU A 167 -2.56 6.55 23.30
CA GLU A 167 -2.86 7.96 23.54
C GLU A 167 -2.57 8.35 24.99
N GLY A 168 -2.86 7.46 25.91
CA GLY A 168 -2.56 7.68 27.30
C GLY A 168 -1.08 7.76 27.62
N LEU A 169 -0.26 7.20 26.75
CA LEU A 169 1.19 7.20 26.91
C LEU A 169 1.85 8.42 26.28
N VAL A 170 1.17 9.05 25.35
CA VAL A 170 1.69 10.22 24.64
C VAL A 170 1.54 11.50 25.46
N ASN A 171 0.57 11.53 26.32
CA ASN A 171 0.26 12.73 27.14
C ASN A 171 1.27 12.99 28.27
#